data_104c175866c82fac87a5eba422d320e5
#
_entry.id   104c175866c82fac87a5eba422d320e5
#
_cell.length_a   1.000
_cell.length_b   1.000
_cell.length_c   1.000
_cell.angle_alpha   90.00
_cell.angle_beta   90.00
_cell.angle_gamma   90.00
#
_symmetry.space_group_name_H-M   'P 1'
#
loop_
_entity.id
_entity.type
_entity.pdbx_description
1 polymer ?
#
loop_
_entity_poly.entity_id
_entity_poly.type
_entity_poly.pdbx_seq_one_letter_code
_entity_poly.pdbx_strand_id
1 'polypeptide(L)'
;LLKEKPDTIYLYKKDDKNYLQITVKEKVYDTVEAIFNENKHEYGKYSLNNKFIYVKEKTDNLMIDEYSIEDVNMNKLARGIFDKKDNIRVSSNNEMTDGYGILKPQGNRIIYTNPSSEDGKEVDATTAVTNAINFLELGYNEDVSYQVTTALEGITILQQTYKDSIVFSKDGSAEIIVEDNTNGIYRLTSPRRISKAYLSSKPLGTYDIERIEYVINYLYKHVELQSVDDIVLGYEKSYNKTKNTCSYVPMWYIKYNDRYVSFKSLKEAVDKGERL
;
A
#
# COMPACT_ATOMS: atom_id res chain seq x y z
N LEU A 1 7.93 -7.53 -22.30
CA LEU A 1 9.16 -8.26 -21.96
C LEU A 1 9.97 -8.45 -23.23
N LEU A 2 11.12 -7.80 -23.33
CA LEU A 2 12.07 -8.00 -24.42
C LEU A 2 13.02 -9.14 -24.01
N LYS A 3 13.01 -10.22 -24.78
CA LYS A 3 13.83 -11.42 -24.55
C LYS A 3 15.11 -11.34 -25.38
N GLU A 4 16.02 -10.43 -25.01
CA GLU A 4 17.35 -10.38 -25.66
C GLU A 4 18.38 -11.30 -24.97
N LYS A 5 18.19 -11.55 -23.67
CA LYS A 5 19.03 -12.48 -22.89
C LYS A 5 18.15 -13.24 -21.90
N PRO A 6 18.32 -14.55 -21.74
CA PRO A 6 17.45 -15.38 -20.88
C PRO A 6 17.56 -15.06 -19.38
N ASP A 7 18.54 -14.29 -18.97
CA ASP A 7 18.82 -13.91 -17.58
C ASP A 7 18.51 -12.44 -17.27
N THR A 8 17.93 -11.71 -18.20
CA THR A 8 17.75 -10.27 -18.07
C THR A 8 16.28 -9.88 -18.32
N ILE A 9 15.70 -9.16 -17.37
CA ILE A 9 14.37 -8.56 -17.46
C ILE A 9 14.56 -7.05 -17.62
N TYR A 10 13.94 -6.48 -18.65
CA TYR A 10 13.90 -5.04 -18.83
C TYR A 10 12.52 -4.52 -18.44
N LEU A 11 12.46 -3.66 -17.45
CA LEU A 11 11.26 -2.90 -17.10
C LEU A 11 11.34 -1.53 -17.77
N TYR A 12 10.40 -1.27 -18.65
CA TYR A 12 10.36 -0.07 -19.47
C TYR A 12 9.11 0.75 -19.16
N LYS A 13 9.30 2.02 -18.83
CA LYS A 13 8.21 2.99 -18.72
C LYS A 13 8.09 3.71 -20.07
N LYS A 14 6.92 3.69 -20.68
CA LYS A 14 6.67 4.10 -22.07
C LYS A 14 7.15 5.51 -22.43
N ASP A 15 7.16 6.43 -21.48
CA ASP A 15 7.50 7.86 -21.72
C ASP A 15 8.84 8.23 -21.07
N ASP A 16 9.58 7.28 -20.54
CA ASP A 16 10.90 7.48 -19.96
C ASP A 16 11.97 6.88 -20.88
N LYS A 17 13.04 7.62 -21.11
CA LYS A 17 14.20 7.12 -21.87
C LYS A 17 15.03 6.11 -21.07
N ASN A 18 14.72 5.96 -19.79
CA ASN A 18 15.39 5.06 -18.88
C ASN A 18 14.62 3.74 -18.77
N TYR A 19 15.36 2.68 -18.62
CA TYR A 19 14.82 1.36 -18.32
C TYR A 19 15.57 0.77 -17.14
N LEU A 20 14.86 -0.01 -16.34
CA LEU A 20 15.47 -0.81 -15.29
C LEU A 20 15.87 -2.16 -15.88
N GLN A 21 17.16 -2.45 -15.89
CA GLN A 21 17.68 -3.76 -16.25
C GLN A 21 17.87 -4.58 -14.99
N ILE A 22 17.21 -5.72 -14.90
CA ILE A 22 17.33 -6.66 -13.79
C ILE A 22 17.96 -7.93 -14.33
N THR A 23 19.17 -8.27 -13.87
CA THR A 23 19.78 -9.56 -14.15
C THR A 23 19.29 -10.57 -13.13
N VAL A 24 18.64 -11.63 -13.58
CA VAL A 24 18.09 -12.69 -12.73
C VAL A 24 18.75 -14.02 -13.05
N LYS A 25 18.82 -14.91 -12.07
CA LYS A 25 19.25 -16.29 -12.32
C LYS A 25 18.23 -16.97 -13.24
N GLU A 26 18.68 -17.82 -14.14
CA GLU A 26 17.87 -18.49 -15.16
C GLU A 26 16.56 -19.10 -14.62
N LYS A 27 16.62 -19.76 -13.47
CA LYS A 27 15.43 -20.33 -12.80
C LYS A 27 14.39 -19.28 -12.39
N VAL A 28 14.80 -18.05 -12.08
CA VAL A 28 13.88 -16.96 -11.68
C VAL A 28 13.14 -16.42 -12.90
N TYR A 29 13.82 -16.35 -14.06
CA TYR A 29 13.19 -15.92 -15.30
C TYR A 29 12.03 -16.84 -15.70
N ASP A 30 12.27 -18.16 -15.71
CA ASP A 30 11.25 -19.15 -16.04
C ASP A 30 10.04 -19.06 -15.09
N THR A 31 10.30 -18.83 -13.80
CA THR A 31 9.25 -18.64 -12.80
C THR A 31 8.43 -17.36 -13.08
N VAL A 32 9.09 -16.24 -13.39
CA VAL A 32 8.42 -14.98 -13.73
C VAL A 32 7.62 -15.12 -15.02
N GLU A 33 8.18 -15.80 -16.05
CA GLU A 33 7.47 -16.06 -17.31
C GLU A 33 6.25 -16.97 -17.10
N ALA A 34 6.35 -18.00 -16.26
CA ALA A 34 5.25 -18.88 -15.91
C ALA A 34 4.14 -18.12 -15.19
N ILE A 35 4.47 -17.36 -14.15
CA ILE A 35 3.50 -16.52 -13.41
C ILE A 35 2.82 -15.53 -14.35
N PHE A 36 3.57 -14.87 -15.24
CA PHE A 36 3.01 -13.95 -16.21
C PHE A 36 2.05 -14.65 -17.19
N ASN A 37 2.41 -15.82 -17.67
CA ASN A 37 1.58 -16.59 -18.61
C ASN A 37 0.33 -17.19 -17.94
N GLU A 38 0.41 -17.60 -16.69
CA GLU A 38 -0.73 -18.09 -15.91
C GLU A 38 -1.75 -16.98 -15.65
N ASN A 39 -1.29 -15.78 -15.36
CA ASN A 39 -2.16 -14.66 -14.94
C ASN A 39 -2.65 -13.78 -16.10
N LYS A 40 -2.08 -13.89 -17.30
CA LYS A 40 -2.45 -13.03 -18.44
C LYS A 40 -3.92 -13.09 -18.84
N HIS A 41 -4.61 -14.21 -18.54
CA HIS A 41 -6.04 -14.40 -18.85
C HIS A 41 -6.96 -13.82 -17.77
N GLU A 42 -6.41 -13.34 -16.66
CA GLU A 42 -7.19 -12.70 -15.60
C GLU A 42 -7.33 -11.19 -15.80
N TYR A 43 -6.54 -10.62 -16.71
CA TYR A 43 -6.49 -9.19 -16.96
C TYR A 43 -7.02 -8.84 -18.33
N GLY A 44 -8.01 -7.95 -18.37
CA GLY A 44 -8.48 -7.30 -19.58
C GLY A 44 -7.61 -6.09 -19.92
N LYS A 45 -7.44 -5.84 -21.20
CA LYS A 45 -6.75 -4.67 -21.72
C LYS A 45 -7.77 -3.63 -22.15
N TYR A 46 -7.74 -2.47 -21.52
CA TYR A 46 -8.63 -1.36 -21.80
C TYR A 46 -7.86 -0.15 -22.29
N SER A 47 -8.44 0.61 -23.21
CA SER A 47 -7.90 1.91 -23.64
C SER A 47 -8.51 2.99 -22.76
N LEU A 48 -7.68 3.84 -22.17
CA LEU A 48 -8.10 5.00 -21.40
C LEU A 48 -7.21 6.19 -21.78
N ASN A 49 -7.79 7.23 -22.38
CA ASN A 49 -7.06 8.43 -22.80
C ASN A 49 -5.75 8.14 -23.56
N ASN A 50 -5.82 7.30 -24.63
CA ASN A 50 -4.66 6.86 -25.42
C ASN A 50 -3.59 6.06 -24.66
N LYS A 51 -3.85 5.69 -23.41
CA LYS A 51 -3.06 4.74 -22.63
C LYS A 51 -3.76 3.39 -22.59
N PHE A 52 -3.00 2.31 -22.45
CA PHE A 52 -3.55 1.00 -22.15
C PHE A 52 -3.40 0.74 -20.66
N ILE A 53 -4.49 0.35 -20.03
CA ILE A 53 -4.51 -0.18 -18.67
C ILE A 53 -4.85 -1.66 -18.70
N TYR A 54 -4.31 -2.40 -17.75
CA TYR A 54 -4.57 -3.83 -17.59
C TYR A 54 -5.28 -4.01 -16.25
N VAL A 55 -6.52 -4.46 -16.30
CA VAL A 55 -7.38 -4.55 -15.12
C VAL A 55 -7.82 -5.99 -14.91
N LYS A 56 -7.81 -6.45 -13.68
CA LYS A 56 -8.31 -7.77 -13.31
C LYS A 56 -9.81 -7.87 -13.58
N GLU A 57 -10.21 -8.71 -14.55
CA GLU A 57 -11.60 -8.83 -14.99
C GLU A 57 -12.46 -9.74 -14.11
N LYS A 58 -11.85 -10.76 -13.52
CA LYS A 58 -12.58 -11.71 -12.68
C LYS A 58 -12.95 -11.08 -11.36
N THR A 59 -14.19 -10.66 -11.26
CA THR A 59 -14.83 -10.21 -10.02
C THR A 59 -15.78 -11.26 -9.43
N ASP A 60 -15.83 -12.45 -10.03
CA ASP A 60 -16.63 -13.56 -9.53
C ASP A 60 -16.05 -14.09 -8.22
N ASN A 61 -16.94 -14.41 -7.27
CA ASN A 61 -16.56 -14.96 -5.97
C ASN A 61 -15.72 -14.04 -5.08
N LEU A 62 -15.83 -12.73 -5.26
CA LEU A 62 -15.21 -11.79 -4.33
C LEU A 62 -15.87 -11.92 -2.94
N MET A 63 -15.02 -11.95 -1.93
CA MET A 63 -15.45 -12.17 -0.55
C MET A 63 -15.11 -10.95 0.29
N ILE A 64 -16.01 -10.61 1.21
CA ILE A 64 -15.72 -9.70 2.30
C ILE A 64 -15.19 -10.57 3.44
N ASP A 65 -13.93 -10.37 3.80
CA ASP A 65 -13.28 -11.13 4.87
C ASP A 65 -13.18 -10.30 6.14
N GLU A 66 -13.45 -10.93 7.27
CA GLU A 66 -13.38 -10.30 8.59
C GLU A 66 -12.31 -10.99 9.45
N TYR A 67 -11.50 -10.18 10.11
CA TYR A 67 -10.40 -10.61 10.97
C TYR A 67 -10.55 -9.99 12.37
N SER A 68 -10.13 -10.71 13.41
CA SER A 68 -9.82 -10.08 14.68
C SER A 68 -8.61 -9.14 14.49
N ILE A 69 -8.49 -8.16 15.37
CA ILE A 69 -7.36 -7.23 15.36
C ILE A 69 -6.58 -7.31 16.66
N GLU A 70 -5.30 -6.99 16.58
CA GLU A 70 -4.46 -6.75 17.74
C GLU A 70 -3.69 -5.43 17.57
N ASP A 71 -3.35 -4.81 18.69
CA ASP A 71 -2.48 -3.63 18.69
C ASP A 71 -1.03 -4.06 18.44
N VAL A 72 -0.32 -3.30 17.62
CA VAL A 72 1.11 -3.47 17.39
C VAL A 72 1.88 -3.30 18.70
N ASN A 73 2.90 -4.11 18.91
CA ASN A 73 3.70 -4.05 20.13
C ASN A 73 4.59 -2.80 20.14
N MET A 74 4.08 -1.74 20.78
CA MET A 74 4.77 -0.45 20.91
C MET A 74 6.16 -0.57 21.57
N ASN A 75 6.35 -1.48 22.53
CA ASN A 75 7.65 -1.68 23.17
C ASN A 75 8.67 -2.28 22.21
N LYS A 76 8.23 -3.21 21.33
CA LYS A 76 9.10 -3.81 20.32
C LYS A 76 9.51 -2.74 19.29
N LEU A 77 8.57 -1.91 18.83
CA LEU A 77 8.84 -0.79 17.93
C LEU A 77 9.81 0.22 18.56
N ALA A 78 9.53 0.65 19.78
CA ALA A 78 10.37 1.61 20.49
C ALA A 78 11.82 1.13 20.61
N ARG A 79 12.03 -0.14 20.97
CA ARG A 79 13.37 -0.74 21.06
C ARG A 79 14.07 -0.85 19.70
N GLY A 80 13.31 -0.91 18.60
CA GLY A 80 13.87 -0.96 17.26
C GLY A 80 14.25 0.42 16.69
N ILE A 81 13.48 1.45 17.06
CA ILE A 81 13.60 2.79 16.47
C ILE A 81 14.47 3.74 17.32
N PHE A 82 14.35 3.70 18.65
CA PHE A 82 15.06 4.62 19.52
C PHE A 82 16.56 4.31 19.60
N ASP A 83 17.38 5.36 19.56
CA ASP A 83 18.83 5.26 19.70
C ASP A 83 19.24 4.85 21.11
N LYS A 84 18.56 5.42 22.13
CA LYS A 84 18.87 5.17 23.56
C LYS A 84 17.85 4.22 24.19
N LYS A 85 17.96 2.94 23.83
CA LYS A 85 17.04 1.88 24.26
C LYS A 85 16.89 1.72 25.77
N ASP A 86 17.92 2.04 26.54
CA ASP A 86 17.93 1.95 28.01
C ASP A 86 17.22 3.12 28.69
N ASN A 87 16.95 4.21 27.95
CA ASN A 87 16.33 5.42 28.47
C ASN A 87 14.86 5.58 28.10
N ILE A 88 14.22 4.54 27.60
CA ILE A 88 12.83 4.60 27.16
C ILE A 88 11.92 4.88 28.37
N ARG A 89 11.17 5.97 28.28
CA ARG A 89 10.15 6.38 29.25
C ARG A 89 8.79 6.29 28.62
N VAL A 90 7.80 5.91 29.39
CA VAL A 90 6.40 5.77 28.95
C VAL A 90 5.54 6.73 29.74
N SER A 91 4.76 7.56 29.04
CA SER A 91 3.77 8.45 29.65
C SER A 91 2.43 7.75 29.90
N SER A 92 1.53 8.42 30.63
CA SER A 92 0.18 7.95 30.89
C SER A 92 -0.67 7.75 29.62
N ASN A 93 -0.29 8.39 28.52
CA ASN A 93 -0.98 8.31 27.24
C ASN A 93 -0.37 7.25 26.27
N ASN A 94 0.43 6.32 26.80
CA ASN A 94 1.19 5.35 26.02
C ASN A 94 2.16 5.99 25.00
N GLU A 95 2.56 7.22 25.25
CA GLU A 95 3.62 7.89 24.52
C GLU A 95 4.96 7.44 25.07
N MET A 96 5.88 7.08 24.20
CA MET A 96 7.22 6.61 24.54
C MET A 96 8.27 7.59 24.02
N THR A 97 9.32 7.80 24.79
CA THR A 97 10.45 8.66 24.39
C THR A 97 11.75 8.16 25.01
N ASP A 98 12.84 8.34 24.29
CA ASP A 98 14.22 8.16 24.81
C ASP A 98 14.90 9.50 25.15
N GLY A 99 14.14 10.61 25.04
CA GLY A 99 14.60 11.98 25.24
C GLY A 99 14.95 12.72 23.94
N TYR A 100 14.99 12.05 22.80
CA TYR A 100 15.23 12.60 21.46
C TYR A 100 14.02 12.40 20.55
N GLY A 101 13.55 11.16 20.43
CA GLY A 101 12.40 10.79 19.65
C GLY A 101 11.16 10.60 20.51
N ILE A 102 10.00 10.69 19.86
CA ILE A 102 8.68 10.45 20.45
C ILE A 102 7.93 9.47 19.57
N LEU A 103 7.48 8.36 20.17
CA LEU A 103 6.63 7.36 19.55
C LEU A 103 5.27 7.37 20.25
N LYS A 104 4.18 7.64 19.54
CA LYS A 104 2.85 7.76 20.14
C LYS A 104 1.74 7.18 19.28
N PRO A 105 0.69 6.61 19.89
CA PRO A 105 -0.52 6.24 19.19
C PRO A 105 -1.36 7.50 18.88
N GLN A 106 -1.88 7.56 17.64
CA GLN A 106 -2.80 8.62 17.22
C GLN A 106 -3.92 8.00 16.36
N GLY A 107 -5.10 7.83 16.95
CA GLY A 107 -6.20 7.14 16.30
C GLY A 107 -5.85 5.68 15.96
N ASN A 108 -5.93 5.32 14.70
CA ASN A 108 -5.55 3.99 14.20
C ASN A 108 -4.10 3.92 13.70
N ARG A 109 -3.30 4.93 13.97
CA ARG A 109 -1.88 5.02 13.57
C ARG A 109 -0.95 5.11 14.76
N ILE A 110 0.29 4.79 14.52
CA ILE A 110 1.45 5.08 15.36
C ILE A 110 2.25 6.14 14.62
N ILE A 111 2.67 7.18 15.33
CA ILE A 111 3.53 8.22 14.79
C ILE A 111 4.81 8.26 15.60
N TYR A 112 5.94 8.24 14.90
CA TYR A 112 7.25 8.51 15.44
C TYR A 112 7.82 9.79 14.85
N THR A 113 8.47 10.60 15.67
CA THR A 113 9.23 11.78 15.25
C THR A 113 10.50 11.90 16.07
N ASN A 114 11.61 12.19 15.42
CA ASN A 114 12.90 12.51 16.06
C ASN A 114 13.46 13.81 15.46
N PRO A 115 13.11 14.98 16.01
CA PRO A 115 13.57 16.26 15.49
C PRO A 115 15.09 16.41 15.50
N SER A 116 15.78 15.71 16.41
CA SER A 116 17.26 15.77 16.51
C SER A 116 17.96 15.08 15.33
N SER A 117 17.26 14.23 14.60
CA SER A 117 17.80 13.53 13.44
C SER A 117 17.37 14.15 12.10
N GLU A 118 16.53 15.19 12.10
CA GLU A 118 15.95 15.76 10.87
C GLU A 118 17.00 16.47 9.98
N ASP A 119 18.10 16.96 10.56
CA ASP A 119 19.16 17.68 9.83
C ASP A 119 20.15 16.76 9.07
N GLY A 120 19.90 15.45 9.03
CA GLY A 120 20.71 14.49 8.27
C GLY A 120 20.56 14.68 6.76
N LYS A 121 21.55 14.22 6.00
CA LYS A 121 21.44 14.16 4.54
C LYS A 121 20.48 13.03 4.14
N GLU A 122 19.68 13.26 3.12
CA GLU A 122 18.82 12.20 2.54
C GLU A 122 19.68 11.00 2.13
N VAL A 123 19.17 9.81 2.38
CA VAL A 123 19.76 8.55 1.91
C VAL A 123 19.20 8.21 0.53
N ASP A 124 19.94 7.44 -0.25
CA ASP A 124 19.46 6.97 -1.54
C ASP A 124 18.23 6.06 -1.39
N ALA A 125 17.43 5.95 -2.45
CA ALA A 125 16.18 5.20 -2.44
C ALA A 125 16.36 3.72 -2.04
N THR A 126 17.49 3.08 -2.38
CA THR A 126 17.74 1.68 -2.00
C THR A 126 17.95 1.53 -0.50
N THR A 127 18.71 2.45 0.08
CA THR A 127 18.93 2.51 1.54
C THR A 127 17.62 2.79 2.27
N ALA A 128 16.82 3.76 1.79
CA ALA A 128 15.51 4.09 2.37
C ALA A 128 14.58 2.88 2.37
N VAL A 129 14.48 2.16 1.24
CA VAL A 129 13.67 0.92 1.15
C VAL A 129 14.18 -0.15 2.12
N THR A 130 15.50 -0.35 2.21
CA THR A 130 16.08 -1.33 3.13
C THR A 130 15.74 -1.02 4.57
N ASN A 131 15.84 0.25 4.98
CA ASN A 131 15.49 0.68 6.34
C ASN A 131 14.01 0.49 6.64
N ALA A 132 13.13 0.79 5.66
CA ALA A 132 11.70 0.57 5.79
C ALA A 132 11.33 -0.91 5.90
N ILE A 133 12.00 -1.81 5.15
CA ILE A 133 11.79 -3.27 5.26
C ILE A 133 12.27 -3.77 6.63
N ASN A 134 13.43 -3.36 7.10
CA ASN A 134 13.94 -3.72 8.42
C ASN A 134 12.97 -3.25 9.53
N PHE A 135 12.32 -2.09 9.35
CA PHE A 135 11.28 -1.63 10.27
C PHE A 135 10.09 -2.60 10.34
N LEU A 136 9.64 -3.17 9.22
CA LEU A 136 8.54 -4.14 9.22
C LEU A 136 8.81 -5.33 10.16
N GLU A 137 10.04 -5.83 10.19
CA GLU A 137 10.42 -6.97 11.02
C GLU A 137 10.32 -6.69 12.53
N LEU A 138 10.32 -5.41 12.92
CA LEU A 138 10.26 -5.02 14.33
C LEU A 138 8.87 -5.20 14.96
N GLY A 139 7.80 -5.03 14.20
CA GLY A 139 6.48 -4.95 14.83
C GLY A 139 5.31 -5.52 14.04
N TYR A 140 5.52 -5.85 12.76
CA TYR A 140 4.44 -6.32 11.89
C TYR A 140 4.58 -7.82 11.66
N ASN A 141 3.46 -8.54 11.79
CA ASN A 141 3.45 -9.99 11.66
C ASN A 141 3.67 -10.42 10.20
N GLU A 142 4.19 -11.64 10.03
CA GLU A 142 4.37 -12.30 8.73
C GLU A 142 3.05 -12.48 7.97
N ASP A 143 1.91 -12.47 8.67
CA ASP A 143 0.57 -12.60 8.08
C ASP A 143 0.10 -11.35 7.30
N VAL A 144 0.83 -10.23 7.40
CA VAL A 144 0.49 -8.97 6.72
C VAL A 144 1.57 -8.64 5.72
N SER A 145 1.23 -8.73 4.45
CA SER A 145 2.15 -8.40 3.36
C SER A 145 2.09 -6.91 3.01
N TYR A 146 3.24 -6.37 2.61
CA TYR A 146 3.38 -5.00 2.14
C TYR A 146 4.17 -4.98 0.83
N GLN A 147 3.86 -4.02 -0.04
CA GLN A 147 4.63 -3.71 -1.23
C GLN A 147 5.14 -2.27 -1.18
N VAL A 148 6.29 -2.02 -1.77
CA VAL A 148 6.81 -0.67 -1.95
C VAL A 148 6.02 0.01 -3.07
N THR A 149 5.36 1.12 -2.76
CA THR A 149 4.63 1.93 -3.75
C THR A 149 5.36 3.22 -4.09
N THR A 150 6.21 3.69 -3.18
CA THR A 150 7.05 4.86 -3.40
C THR A 150 8.42 4.60 -2.81
N ALA A 151 9.46 4.86 -3.61
CA ALA A 151 10.86 4.81 -3.21
C ALA A 151 11.56 6.05 -3.76
N LEU A 152 11.79 7.01 -2.91
CA LEU A 152 12.50 8.27 -3.19
C LEU A 152 13.71 8.38 -2.26
N GLU A 153 14.58 9.35 -2.52
CA GLU A 153 15.63 9.71 -1.57
C GLU A 153 15.00 10.07 -0.22
N GLY A 154 15.39 9.36 0.82
CA GLY A 154 14.91 9.54 2.19
C GLY A 154 13.43 9.24 2.45
N ILE A 155 12.65 8.73 1.47
CA ILE A 155 11.22 8.45 1.68
C ILE A 155 10.84 7.10 1.08
N THR A 156 10.22 6.25 1.90
CA THR A 156 9.62 5.00 1.45
C THR A 156 8.17 4.89 1.92
N ILE A 157 7.28 4.56 1.00
CA ILE A 157 5.88 4.22 1.29
C ILE A 157 5.67 2.75 1.02
N LEU A 158 5.26 2.03 2.06
CA LEU A 158 4.87 0.63 2.01
C LEU A 158 3.35 0.55 2.11
N GLN A 159 2.72 -0.06 1.11
CA GLN A 159 1.29 -0.26 1.05
C GLN A 159 0.93 -1.69 1.40
N GLN A 160 0.01 -1.90 2.30
CA GLN A 160 -0.50 -3.23 2.64
C GLN A 160 -1.08 -3.90 1.40
N THR A 161 -0.83 -5.21 1.26
CA THR A 161 -1.48 -6.07 0.27
C THR A 161 -2.31 -7.14 0.95
N TYR A 162 -3.35 -7.60 0.26
CA TYR A 162 -4.22 -8.68 0.69
C TYR A 162 -4.68 -9.46 -0.55
N LYS A 163 -4.46 -10.78 -0.58
CA LYS A 163 -4.76 -11.62 -1.76
C LYS A 163 -4.20 -11.01 -3.05
N ASP A 164 -2.94 -10.61 -3.02
CA ASP A 164 -2.20 -10.01 -4.14
C ASP A 164 -2.79 -8.70 -4.68
N SER A 165 -3.67 -8.07 -3.93
CA SER A 165 -4.26 -6.78 -4.28
C SER A 165 -3.92 -5.70 -3.25
N ILE A 166 -3.87 -4.46 -3.69
CA ILE A 166 -3.58 -3.31 -2.83
C ILE A 166 -4.73 -3.10 -1.84
N VAL A 167 -4.37 -2.82 -0.59
CA VAL A 167 -5.32 -2.46 0.47
C VAL A 167 -5.30 -0.96 0.68
N PHE A 168 -6.46 -0.36 0.70
CA PHE A 168 -6.68 1.05 1.00
C PHE A 168 -7.43 1.22 2.31
N SER A 169 -7.28 2.36 2.95
CA SER A 169 -8.04 2.71 4.15
C SER A 169 -8.28 4.22 4.21
N LYS A 170 -9.45 4.63 4.67
CA LYS A 170 -9.80 6.06 4.78
C LYS A 170 -8.97 6.81 5.81
N ASP A 171 -8.45 6.09 6.80
CA ASP A 171 -7.63 6.65 7.89
C ASP A 171 -6.12 6.44 7.67
N GLY A 172 -5.73 5.90 6.51
CA GLY A 172 -4.34 5.58 6.15
C GLY A 172 -3.72 4.46 6.98
N SER A 173 -4.52 3.63 7.65
CA SER A 173 -4.03 2.48 8.43
C SER A 173 -3.64 1.27 7.57
N ALA A 174 -3.62 1.41 6.25
CA ALA A 174 -3.09 0.43 5.31
C ALA A 174 -1.70 0.83 4.76
N GLU A 175 -1.12 1.92 5.25
CA GLU A 175 0.14 2.46 4.76
C GLU A 175 1.16 2.58 5.89
N ILE A 176 2.43 2.37 5.55
CA ILE A 176 3.58 2.71 6.37
C ILE A 176 4.41 3.71 5.59
N ILE A 177 4.64 4.88 6.18
CA ILE A 177 5.47 5.94 5.61
C ILE A 177 6.71 6.06 6.48
N VAL A 178 7.87 5.88 5.89
CA VAL A 178 9.17 6.01 6.56
C VAL A 178 9.93 7.15 5.91
N GLU A 179 10.33 8.11 6.71
CA GLU A 179 11.23 9.18 6.32
C GLU A 179 12.54 9.00 7.08
N ASP A 180 13.63 8.82 6.35
CA ASP A 180 14.94 8.54 6.90
C ASP A 180 16.06 9.34 6.22
N ASN A 181 17.18 9.45 6.90
CA ASN A 181 18.36 10.12 6.44
C ASN A 181 19.62 9.46 7.03
N THR A 182 20.80 10.07 6.84
CA THR A 182 22.06 9.53 7.37
C THR A 182 22.10 9.38 8.90
N ASN A 183 21.19 10.02 9.62
CA ASN A 183 21.05 9.91 11.09
C ASN A 183 20.01 8.85 11.50
N GLY A 184 19.39 8.14 10.55
CA GLY A 184 18.38 7.11 10.78
C GLY A 184 16.96 7.59 10.50
N ILE A 185 15.97 6.79 10.90
CA ILE A 185 14.55 7.14 10.74
C ILE A 185 14.23 8.32 11.66
N TYR A 186 13.82 9.44 11.07
CA TYR A 186 13.44 10.63 11.84
C TYR A 186 11.93 10.89 11.88
N ARG A 187 11.17 10.32 10.93
CA ARG A 187 9.71 10.34 10.94
C ARG A 187 9.14 9.03 10.43
N LEU A 188 8.08 8.58 11.07
CA LEU A 188 7.40 7.37 10.67
C LEU A 188 5.91 7.48 10.99
N THR A 189 5.09 7.00 10.07
CA THR A 189 3.66 6.78 10.30
C THR A 189 3.33 5.34 9.92
N SER A 190 2.67 4.61 10.80
CA SER A 190 2.35 3.20 10.57
C SER A 190 1.02 2.80 11.20
N PRO A 191 0.39 1.68 10.79
CA PRO A 191 -0.82 1.17 11.43
C PRO A 191 -0.59 0.86 12.93
N ARG A 192 -1.54 1.25 13.77
CA ARG A 192 -1.56 0.86 15.17
C ARG A 192 -2.08 -0.56 15.37
N ARG A 193 -2.96 -1.01 14.45
CA ARG A 193 -3.66 -2.27 14.55
C ARG A 193 -3.42 -3.10 13.31
N ILE A 194 -3.18 -4.38 13.54
CA ILE A 194 -2.98 -5.37 12.49
C ILE A 194 -4.05 -6.44 12.56
N SER A 195 -4.34 -7.06 11.43
CA SER A 195 -5.18 -8.25 11.34
C SER A 195 -4.46 -9.42 11.99
N LYS A 196 -5.18 -10.22 12.79
CA LYS A 196 -4.58 -11.35 13.50
C LYS A 196 -5.16 -12.69 13.05
N ALA A 197 -6.40 -12.95 13.36
CA ALA A 197 -7.02 -14.24 13.07
C ALA A 197 -8.23 -14.03 12.17
N TYR A 198 -8.32 -14.87 11.14
CA TYR A 198 -9.49 -14.95 10.28
C TYR A 198 -10.71 -15.37 11.11
N LEU A 199 -11.83 -14.69 10.92
CA LEU A 199 -13.07 -14.94 11.64
C LEU A 199 -14.16 -15.47 10.72
N SER A 200 -14.40 -14.79 9.61
CA SER A 200 -15.48 -15.12 8.70
C SER A 200 -15.26 -14.55 7.30
N SER A 201 -15.95 -15.13 6.36
CA SER A 201 -16.04 -14.65 4.98
C SER A 201 -17.49 -14.67 4.54
N LYS A 202 -17.93 -13.64 3.87
CA LYS A 202 -19.24 -13.59 3.23
C LYS A 202 -19.11 -13.18 1.78
N PRO A 203 -19.87 -13.77 0.85
CA PRO A 203 -19.82 -13.35 -0.53
C PRO A 203 -20.19 -11.88 -0.65
N LEU A 204 -19.46 -11.17 -1.49
CA LEU A 204 -19.88 -9.86 -1.96
C LEU A 204 -21.12 -10.07 -2.83
N GLY A 205 -22.18 -9.30 -2.59
CA GLY A 205 -23.38 -9.40 -3.41
C GLY A 205 -23.09 -9.01 -4.87
N THR A 206 -23.81 -9.62 -5.81
CA THR A 206 -23.61 -9.37 -7.25
C THR A 206 -23.74 -7.89 -7.65
N TYR A 207 -24.38 -7.09 -6.81
CA TYR A 207 -24.58 -5.64 -7.03
C TYR A 207 -23.70 -4.74 -6.15
N ASP A 208 -22.83 -5.34 -5.36
CA ASP A 208 -21.98 -4.58 -4.43
C ASP A 208 -20.70 -4.06 -5.11
N ILE A 209 -20.38 -4.60 -6.29
CA ILE A 209 -19.27 -4.13 -7.12
C ILE A 209 -19.72 -4.08 -8.58
N GLU A 210 -19.50 -2.97 -9.25
CA GLU A 210 -19.80 -2.81 -10.66
C GLU A 210 -18.82 -3.61 -11.52
N ARG A 211 -19.28 -4.00 -12.71
CA ARG A 211 -18.39 -4.56 -13.72
C ARG A 211 -17.43 -3.50 -14.23
N ILE A 212 -16.22 -3.91 -14.58
CA ILE A 212 -15.18 -2.97 -15.04
C ILE A 212 -15.62 -2.13 -16.24
N GLU A 213 -16.41 -2.70 -17.16
CA GLU A 213 -16.92 -1.98 -18.32
C GLU A 213 -17.84 -0.82 -17.90
N TYR A 214 -18.64 -1.00 -16.85
CA TYR A 214 -19.46 0.07 -16.30
C TYR A 214 -18.59 1.17 -15.71
N VAL A 215 -17.57 0.80 -14.94
CA VAL A 215 -16.62 1.78 -14.34
C VAL A 215 -15.98 2.61 -15.44
N ILE A 216 -15.43 1.97 -16.47
CA ILE A 216 -14.79 2.63 -17.60
C ILE A 216 -15.76 3.54 -18.35
N ASN A 217 -16.96 3.05 -18.66
CA ASN A 217 -17.99 3.85 -19.34
C ASN A 217 -18.45 5.05 -18.51
N TYR A 218 -18.50 4.90 -17.19
CA TYR A 218 -18.82 6.02 -16.29
C TYR A 218 -17.73 7.10 -16.34
N LEU A 219 -16.45 6.69 -16.25
CA LEU A 219 -15.32 7.61 -16.34
C LEU A 219 -15.32 8.38 -17.66
N TYR A 220 -15.57 7.70 -18.79
CA TYR A 220 -15.65 8.37 -20.10
C TYR A 220 -16.75 9.45 -20.18
N LYS A 221 -17.83 9.31 -19.43
CA LYS A 221 -18.98 10.22 -19.51
C LYS A 221 -18.90 11.37 -18.50
N HIS A 222 -18.22 11.17 -17.38
CA HIS A 222 -18.39 12.06 -16.22
C HIS A 222 -17.07 12.57 -15.64
N VAL A 223 -15.93 12.07 -16.09
CA VAL A 223 -14.63 12.40 -15.50
C VAL A 223 -13.66 12.88 -16.59
N GLU A 224 -12.80 13.81 -16.23
CA GLU A 224 -11.73 14.27 -17.09
C GLU A 224 -10.66 13.18 -17.19
N LEU A 225 -10.65 12.44 -18.32
CA LEU A 225 -9.81 11.25 -18.49
C LEU A 225 -8.31 11.53 -18.44
N GLN A 226 -7.89 12.77 -18.69
CA GLN A 226 -6.48 13.15 -18.62
C GLN A 226 -5.93 13.01 -17.20
N SER A 227 -6.82 13.13 -16.21
CA SER A 227 -6.49 13.00 -14.79
C SER A 227 -6.59 11.57 -14.27
N VAL A 228 -6.96 10.60 -15.10
CA VAL A 228 -7.05 9.18 -14.73
C VAL A 228 -5.81 8.45 -15.23
N ASP A 229 -5.02 7.93 -14.29
CA ASP A 229 -3.79 7.21 -14.59
C ASP A 229 -3.92 5.69 -14.53
N ASP A 230 -4.79 5.17 -13.64
CA ASP A 230 -4.91 3.74 -13.40
C ASP A 230 -6.28 3.37 -12.81
N ILE A 231 -6.67 2.11 -12.96
CA ILE A 231 -7.85 1.51 -12.34
C ILE A 231 -7.43 0.16 -11.75
N VAL A 232 -7.66 -0.03 -10.47
CA VAL A 232 -7.29 -1.27 -9.79
C VAL A 232 -8.44 -1.84 -8.97
N LEU A 233 -8.54 -3.17 -8.93
CA LEU A 233 -9.36 -3.86 -7.96
C LEU A 233 -8.53 -4.03 -6.68
N GLY A 234 -8.92 -3.32 -5.63
CA GLY A 234 -8.27 -3.36 -4.34
C GLY A 234 -9.23 -3.75 -3.22
N TYR A 235 -8.78 -3.64 -2.00
CA TYR A 235 -9.60 -3.87 -0.81
C TYR A 235 -9.66 -2.62 0.06
N GLU A 236 -10.87 -2.23 0.48
CA GLU A 236 -11.02 -1.24 1.54
C GLU A 236 -10.92 -1.94 2.90
N LYS A 237 -9.92 -1.56 3.69
CA LYS A 237 -9.78 -1.98 5.09
C LYS A 237 -10.56 -1.02 5.98
N SER A 238 -11.46 -1.56 6.79
CA SER A 238 -12.22 -0.79 7.74
C SER A 238 -12.26 -1.46 9.11
N TYR A 239 -12.23 -0.65 10.18
CA TYR A 239 -12.27 -1.14 11.56
C TYR A 239 -13.66 -1.03 12.16
N ASN A 240 -14.12 -2.12 12.78
CA ASN A 240 -15.28 -2.12 13.65
C ASN A 240 -14.80 -2.06 15.11
N LYS A 241 -14.87 -0.86 15.71
CA LYS A 241 -14.42 -0.63 17.08
C LYS A 241 -15.22 -1.42 18.11
N THR A 242 -16.52 -1.62 17.87
CA THR A 242 -17.41 -2.33 18.82
C THR A 242 -17.11 -3.81 18.87
N LYS A 243 -16.83 -4.41 17.70
CA LYS A 243 -16.51 -5.84 17.59
C LYS A 243 -15.03 -6.16 17.74
N ASN A 244 -14.17 -5.16 17.75
CA ASN A 244 -12.72 -5.30 17.71
C ASN A 244 -12.27 -6.16 16.52
N THR A 245 -12.81 -5.83 15.33
CA THR A 245 -12.52 -6.54 14.08
C THR A 245 -12.12 -5.56 12.97
N CYS A 246 -11.50 -6.06 11.92
CA CYS A 246 -11.38 -5.35 10.65
C CYS A 246 -11.94 -6.19 9.51
N SER A 247 -12.47 -5.52 8.50
CA SER A 247 -12.96 -6.14 7.29
C SER A 247 -12.17 -5.66 6.08
N TYR A 248 -12.00 -6.57 5.11
CA TYR A 248 -11.44 -6.30 3.79
C TYR A 248 -12.58 -6.42 2.78
N VAL A 249 -12.98 -5.29 2.20
CA VAL A 249 -14.09 -5.20 1.24
C VAL A 249 -13.52 -4.94 -0.14
N PRO A 250 -13.72 -5.83 -1.12
CA PRO A 250 -13.27 -5.61 -2.50
C PRO A 250 -13.96 -4.37 -3.09
N MET A 251 -13.19 -3.53 -3.79
CA MET A 251 -13.66 -2.27 -4.34
C MET A 251 -12.79 -1.79 -5.49
N TRP A 252 -13.38 -1.13 -6.49
CA TRP A 252 -12.63 -0.43 -7.52
C TRP A 252 -12.02 0.86 -6.99
N TYR A 253 -10.75 1.07 -7.31
CA TYR A 253 -10.02 2.30 -7.07
C TYR A 253 -9.54 2.91 -8.37
N ILE A 254 -9.67 4.21 -8.47
CA ILE A 254 -9.25 5.01 -9.62
C ILE A 254 -8.08 5.87 -9.18
N LYS A 255 -6.96 5.80 -9.88
CA LYS A 255 -5.85 6.74 -9.68
C LYS A 255 -6.19 8.03 -10.42
N TYR A 256 -6.63 9.03 -9.67
CA TYR A 256 -7.08 10.33 -10.15
C TYR A 256 -6.19 11.42 -9.56
N ASN A 257 -5.55 12.23 -10.42
CA ASN A 257 -4.57 13.25 -9.99
C ASN A 257 -3.55 12.68 -8.99
N ASP A 258 -2.88 11.57 -9.36
CA ASP A 258 -1.88 10.85 -8.57
C ASP A 258 -2.37 10.26 -7.24
N ARG A 259 -3.67 10.26 -6.96
CA ARG A 259 -4.26 9.69 -5.75
C ARG A 259 -5.27 8.62 -6.07
N TYR A 260 -5.24 7.53 -5.32
CA TYR A 260 -6.29 6.52 -5.40
C TYR A 260 -7.53 6.96 -4.64
N VAL A 261 -8.66 7.01 -5.34
CA VAL A 261 -10.00 7.23 -4.78
C VAL A 261 -10.88 6.04 -5.11
N SER A 262 -11.73 5.62 -4.17
CA SER A 262 -12.68 4.55 -4.50
C SER A 262 -13.67 5.02 -5.56
N PHE A 263 -14.03 4.14 -6.50
CA PHE A 263 -15.01 4.45 -7.55
C PHE A 263 -16.33 4.94 -6.95
N LYS A 264 -16.73 4.36 -5.83
CA LYS A 264 -17.91 4.79 -5.07
C LYS A 264 -17.80 6.25 -4.63
N SER A 265 -16.70 6.64 -4.00
CA SER A 265 -16.48 8.03 -3.55
C SER A 265 -16.39 9.01 -4.72
N LEU A 266 -15.73 8.61 -5.80
CA LEU A 266 -15.63 9.39 -7.03
C LEU A 266 -17.02 9.63 -7.63
N LYS A 267 -17.84 8.59 -7.75
CA LYS A 267 -19.20 8.67 -8.25
C LYS A 267 -20.07 9.58 -7.38
N GLU A 268 -20.01 9.42 -6.05
CA GLU A 268 -20.74 10.28 -5.12
C GLU A 268 -20.37 11.77 -5.25
N ALA A 269 -19.08 12.09 -5.45
CA ALA A 269 -18.61 13.45 -5.64
C ALA A 269 -19.10 14.05 -6.96
N VAL A 270 -18.99 13.29 -8.06
CA VAL A 270 -19.50 13.70 -9.37
C VAL A 270 -21.01 13.96 -9.34
N ASP A 271 -21.79 13.05 -8.74
CA ASP A 271 -23.26 13.17 -8.65
C ASP A 271 -23.70 14.41 -7.83
N LYS A 272 -22.86 14.87 -6.89
CA LYS A 272 -23.06 16.09 -6.11
C LYS A 272 -22.53 17.35 -6.80
N GLY A 273 -21.82 17.22 -7.93
CA GLY A 273 -21.14 18.34 -8.60
C GLY A 273 -19.93 18.88 -7.84
N GLU A 274 -19.35 18.06 -6.94
CA GLU A 274 -18.14 18.41 -6.22
C GLU A 274 -16.91 18.23 -7.14
N ARG A 275 -15.93 19.14 -7.04
CA ARG A 275 -14.64 18.95 -7.72
C ARG A 275 -13.83 17.92 -6.93
N LEU A 276 -13.31 16.94 -7.65
CA LEU A 276 -12.45 15.88 -7.12
C LEU A 276 -11.01 16.38 -6.89
#